data_4fcfb6a86bf44ce88973b7cb3da20a00
#
_entry.id   4fcfb6a86bf44ce88973b7cb3da20a00
#
_cell.length_a   1.000
_cell.length_b   1.000
_cell.length_c   1.000
_cell.angle_alpha   90.00
_cell.angle_beta   90.00
_cell.angle_gamma   90.00
#
_symmetry.space_group_name_H-M   'P 1'
#
loop_
_entity.id
_entity.type
_entity.pdbx_description
1 polymer ?
#
loop_
_entity_poly.entity_id
_entity_poly.type
_entity_poly.pdbx_seq_one_letter_code
_entity_poly.pdbx_strand_id
1 'polypeptide(L)'
;MINYFLRFKTKDIDDKALELESIQQAKKILFSLFTRYGDTIIDLAIIQEFIKKYPYKNYLVLCPKQMKPYVNELLPGIKCIAINKRNLFDMLKVNLKLKKWRPDVGFNPWSNGLDSCYFLTYCKKYLCYKDFDRPDVINHYQVVRRYLQLP
;
A
#
# COMPACT_ATOMS: atom_id res chain seq x y z
N MET A 1 -4.96 -22.83 1.26
CA MET A 1 -3.59 -22.72 1.81
C MET A 1 -3.11 -21.28 1.88
N ILE A 2 -3.10 -20.50 0.78
CA ILE A 2 -2.64 -19.09 0.78
C ILE A 2 -3.44 -18.23 1.76
N ASN A 3 -4.78 -18.30 1.76
CA ASN A 3 -5.63 -17.52 2.68
C ASN A 3 -5.38 -17.86 4.17
N TYR A 4 -5.04 -19.08 4.50
CA TYR A 4 -4.70 -19.47 5.87
C TYR A 4 -3.37 -18.85 6.30
N PHE A 5 -2.37 -18.91 5.43
CA PHE A 5 -1.05 -18.30 5.68
C PHE A 5 -1.15 -16.77 5.81
N LEU A 6 -1.95 -16.14 4.94
CA LEU A 6 -2.22 -14.70 5.02
C LEU A 6 -2.87 -14.33 6.35
N ARG A 7 -3.89 -15.08 6.78
CA ARG A 7 -4.58 -14.87 8.07
C ARG A 7 -3.64 -15.01 9.24
N PHE A 8 -2.78 -16.02 9.23
CA PHE A 8 -1.83 -16.26 10.32
C PHE A 8 -0.86 -15.08 10.48
N LYS A 9 -0.30 -14.58 9.38
CA LYS A 9 0.68 -13.49 9.42
C LYS A 9 0.06 -12.12 9.71
N THR A 10 -1.21 -11.92 9.39
CA THR A 10 -1.91 -10.65 9.65
C THR A 10 -2.66 -10.62 10.99
N LYS A 11 -2.64 -11.71 11.76
CA LYS A 11 -3.33 -11.79 13.04
C LYS A 11 -2.78 -10.83 14.09
N ASP A 12 -1.47 -10.57 14.06
CA ASP A 12 -0.75 -9.72 15.00
C ASP A 12 -0.49 -8.31 14.44
N ILE A 13 -1.32 -7.86 13.48
CA ILE A 13 -1.28 -6.48 13.01
C ILE A 13 -1.91 -5.61 14.10
N ASP A 14 -1.13 -5.31 15.11
CA ASP A 14 -1.45 -4.30 16.10
C ASP A 14 -1.21 -2.89 15.53
N ASP A 15 -2.07 -1.98 15.95
CA ASP A 15 -2.17 -0.57 15.58
C ASP A 15 -0.86 0.19 15.79
N LYS A 16 0.06 0.06 14.86
CA LYS A 16 1.18 0.98 14.77
C LYS A 16 0.72 2.20 14.01
N ALA A 17 0.01 3.07 14.72
CA ALA A 17 -0.45 4.35 14.18
C ALA A 17 0.69 5.03 13.42
N LEU A 18 0.41 5.41 12.18
CA LEU A 18 1.36 6.11 11.35
C LEU A 18 1.39 7.58 11.77
N GLU A 19 2.40 7.97 12.51
CA GLU A 19 2.66 9.36 12.86
C GLU A 19 3.26 10.12 11.67
N LEU A 20 2.95 11.41 11.55
CA LEU A 20 3.49 12.29 10.52
C LEU A 20 5.01 12.24 10.45
N GLU A 21 5.65 12.28 11.59
CA GLU A 21 7.11 12.21 11.71
C GLU A 21 7.67 10.96 11.04
N SER A 22 6.97 9.83 11.14
CA SER A 22 7.34 8.58 10.48
C SER A 22 7.33 8.70 8.97
N ILE A 23 6.39 9.47 8.39
CA ILE A 23 6.34 9.72 6.95
C ILE A 23 7.50 10.62 6.54
N GLN A 24 7.77 11.68 7.30
CA GLN A 24 8.85 12.62 6.99
C GLN A 24 10.21 11.93 7.00
N GLN A 25 10.47 11.09 8.00
CA GLN A 25 11.73 10.36 8.16
C GLN A 25 11.87 9.16 7.20
N ALA A 26 10.77 8.62 6.69
CA ALA A 26 10.79 7.46 5.79
C ALA A 26 11.55 7.75 4.50
N LYS A 27 12.43 6.85 4.12
CA LYS A 27 13.15 6.87 2.83
C LYS A 27 12.52 5.95 1.80
N LYS A 28 11.87 4.87 2.24
CA LYS A 28 11.30 3.82 1.39
C LYS A 28 9.83 3.64 1.72
N ILE A 29 8.99 3.89 0.74
CA ILE A 29 7.53 3.85 0.90
C ILE A 29 6.92 2.80 -0.02
N LEU A 30 6.10 1.95 0.56
CA LEU A 30 5.37 0.89 -0.12
C LEU A 30 3.88 1.24 -0.22
N PHE A 31 3.33 1.20 -1.44
CA PHE A 31 1.89 1.21 -1.67
C PHE A 31 1.40 -0.18 -2.08
N SER A 32 0.41 -0.70 -1.37
CA SER A 32 -0.18 -2.02 -1.61
C SER A 32 -1.60 -1.87 -2.13
N LEU A 33 -1.79 -1.96 -3.45
CA LEU A 33 -3.03 -1.64 -4.16
C LEU A 33 -3.73 -2.93 -4.63
N PHE A 34 -4.35 -3.66 -3.71
CA PHE A 34 -5.13 -4.86 -4.03
C PHE A 34 -6.62 -4.62 -3.85
N THR A 35 -7.15 -3.65 -4.55
CA THR A 35 -8.54 -3.20 -4.51
C THR A 35 -9.26 -3.44 -5.85
N ARG A 36 -10.49 -2.97 -5.98
CA ARG A 36 -11.23 -2.95 -7.25
C ARG A 36 -10.66 -1.87 -8.18
N TYR A 37 -10.96 -1.97 -9.48
CA TYR A 37 -10.44 -1.03 -10.47
C TYR A 37 -10.71 0.45 -10.15
N GLY A 38 -11.97 0.78 -9.84
CA GLY A 38 -12.36 2.16 -9.53
C GLY A 38 -11.62 2.71 -8.31
N ASP A 39 -11.56 1.93 -7.25
CA ASP A 39 -10.87 2.31 -6.01
C ASP A 39 -9.37 2.53 -6.27
N THR A 40 -8.76 1.66 -7.07
CA THR A 40 -7.33 1.80 -7.41
C THR A 40 -7.05 3.10 -8.17
N ILE A 41 -7.93 3.55 -9.07
CA ILE A 41 -7.74 4.83 -9.78
C ILE A 41 -7.78 6.01 -8.81
N ILE A 42 -8.68 5.98 -7.83
CA ILE A 42 -8.73 7.00 -6.76
C ILE A 42 -7.45 6.97 -5.94
N ASP A 43 -6.99 5.79 -5.56
CA ASP A 43 -5.74 5.60 -4.82
C ASP A 43 -4.52 6.14 -5.59
N LEU A 44 -4.47 5.91 -6.90
CA LEU A 44 -3.38 6.41 -7.74
C LEU A 44 -3.35 7.94 -7.79
N ALA A 45 -4.51 8.61 -7.80
CA ALA A 45 -4.57 10.05 -7.73
C ALA A 45 -4.01 10.59 -6.39
N ILE A 46 -4.37 9.95 -5.27
CA ILE A 46 -3.83 10.28 -3.95
C ILE A 46 -2.31 10.06 -3.90
N ILE A 47 -1.83 8.96 -4.46
CA ILE A 47 -0.40 8.63 -4.53
C ILE A 47 0.37 9.65 -5.36
N GLN A 48 -0.20 10.15 -6.46
CA GLN A 48 0.42 11.23 -7.25
C GLN A 48 0.65 12.48 -6.40
N GLU A 49 -0.36 12.92 -5.65
CA GLU A 49 -0.23 14.07 -4.75
C GLU A 49 0.82 13.82 -3.66
N PHE A 50 0.83 12.61 -3.09
CA PHE A 50 1.81 12.23 -2.09
C PHE A 50 3.24 12.27 -2.63
N ILE A 51 3.47 11.74 -3.84
CA ILE A 51 4.79 11.77 -4.49
C ILE A 51 5.23 13.20 -4.80
N LYS A 52 4.31 14.05 -5.26
CA LYS A 52 4.60 15.48 -5.47
C LYS A 52 5.02 16.19 -4.18
N LYS A 53 4.42 15.84 -3.06
CA LYS A 53 4.77 16.40 -1.76
C LYS A 53 6.11 15.89 -1.23
N TYR A 54 6.48 14.65 -1.53
CA TYR A 54 7.69 14.00 -1.02
C TYR A 54 8.55 13.41 -2.17
N PRO A 55 9.06 14.23 -3.10
CA PRO A 55 9.65 13.75 -4.36
C PRO A 55 10.97 12.98 -4.19
N TYR A 56 11.64 13.10 -3.05
CA TYR A 56 12.96 12.50 -2.83
C TYR A 56 12.93 11.11 -2.18
N LYS A 57 11.76 10.50 -2.05
CA LYS A 57 11.62 9.19 -1.45
C LYS A 57 11.67 8.07 -2.49
N ASN A 58 12.03 6.87 -2.05
CA ASN A 58 12.00 5.68 -2.90
C ASN A 58 10.64 5.00 -2.80
N TYR A 59 9.94 4.92 -3.90
CA TYR A 59 8.60 4.37 -3.97
C TYR A 59 8.56 2.99 -4.61
N LEU A 60 7.69 2.14 -4.09
CA LEU A 60 7.35 0.85 -4.68
C LEU A 60 5.84 0.66 -4.61
N VAL A 61 5.23 0.36 -5.76
CA VAL A 61 3.82 0.01 -5.85
C VAL A 61 3.68 -1.48 -6.09
N LEU A 62 2.86 -2.15 -5.29
CA LEU A 62 2.41 -3.52 -5.52
C LEU A 62 0.96 -3.48 -5.96
N CYS A 63 0.65 -4.18 -7.06
CA CYS A 63 -0.71 -4.23 -7.59
C CYS A 63 -1.00 -5.57 -8.27
N PRO A 64 -2.27 -5.90 -8.54
CA PRO A 64 -2.63 -7.00 -9.42
C PRO A 64 -2.09 -6.78 -10.83
N LYS A 65 -1.82 -7.87 -11.58
CA LYS A 65 -1.22 -7.81 -12.94
C LYS A 65 -2.01 -6.90 -13.89
N GLN A 66 -3.34 -6.95 -13.82
CA GLN A 66 -4.22 -6.16 -14.67
C GLN A 66 -4.15 -4.65 -14.39
N MET A 67 -3.69 -4.24 -13.23
CA MET A 67 -3.58 -2.82 -12.86
C MET A 67 -2.25 -2.19 -13.26
N LYS A 68 -1.26 -2.98 -13.61
CA LYS A 68 0.08 -2.49 -13.95
C LYS A 68 0.12 -1.43 -15.06
N PRO A 69 -0.65 -1.54 -16.16
CA PRO A 69 -0.67 -0.50 -17.20
C PRO A 69 -1.09 0.86 -16.64
N TYR A 70 -2.15 0.90 -15.84
CA TYR A 70 -2.65 2.13 -15.22
C TYR A 70 -1.65 2.74 -14.22
N VAL A 71 -1.00 1.89 -13.42
CA VAL A 71 0.06 2.36 -12.50
C VAL A 71 1.21 2.98 -13.29
N ASN A 72 1.66 2.37 -14.37
CA ASN A 72 2.76 2.89 -15.18
C ASN A 72 2.39 4.20 -15.89
N GLU A 73 1.14 4.35 -16.32
CA GLU A 73 0.64 5.55 -16.98
C GLU A 73 0.51 6.72 -15.99
N LEU A 74 -0.12 6.47 -14.82
CA LEU A 74 -0.43 7.50 -13.84
C LEU A 74 0.75 7.84 -12.91
N LEU A 75 1.69 6.91 -12.73
CA LEU A 75 2.88 7.08 -11.91
C LEU A 75 4.15 6.79 -12.72
N PRO A 76 4.46 7.58 -13.76
CA PRO A 76 5.63 7.35 -14.61
C PRO A 76 6.92 7.41 -13.79
N GLY A 77 7.82 6.46 -14.04
CA GLY A 77 9.09 6.36 -13.32
C GLY A 77 9.02 5.69 -11.93
N ILE A 78 7.83 5.43 -11.39
CA ILE A 78 7.68 4.73 -10.12
C ILE A 78 7.75 3.21 -10.34
N LYS A 79 8.55 2.55 -9.53
CA LYS A 79 8.70 1.09 -9.60
C LYS A 79 7.41 0.38 -9.23
N CYS A 80 6.89 -0.41 -10.17
CA CYS A 80 5.69 -1.21 -9.98
C CYS A 80 6.00 -2.70 -10.09
N ILE A 81 5.54 -3.49 -9.12
CA ILE A 81 5.56 -4.95 -9.16
C ILE A 81 4.13 -5.45 -9.25
N ALA A 82 3.82 -6.06 -10.39
CA ALA A 82 2.54 -6.71 -10.60
C ALA A 82 2.58 -8.16 -10.15
N ILE A 83 1.57 -8.58 -9.39
CA ILE A 83 1.52 -9.89 -8.76
C ILE A 83 0.24 -10.61 -9.11
N ASN A 84 0.33 -11.90 -9.36
CA ASN A 84 -0.80 -12.80 -9.23
C ASN A 84 -0.80 -13.41 -7.83
N LYS A 85 -1.67 -12.93 -6.95
CA LYS A 85 -1.77 -13.38 -5.55
C LYS A 85 -2.15 -14.87 -5.39
N ARG A 86 -2.62 -15.52 -6.46
CA ARG A 86 -2.90 -16.97 -6.50
C ARG A 86 -1.67 -17.80 -6.87
N ASN A 87 -0.61 -17.16 -7.37
CA ASN A 87 0.62 -17.83 -7.76
C ASN A 87 1.62 -17.80 -6.59
N LEU A 88 1.96 -18.96 -6.09
CA LEU A 88 2.89 -19.10 -4.96
C LEU A 88 4.30 -18.56 -5.28
N PHE A 89 4.77 -18.77 -6.50
CA PHE A 89 6.09 -18.27 -6.92
C PHE A 89 6.13 -16.74 -6.98
N ASP A 90 5.08 -16.09 -7.51
CA ASP A 90 4.96 -14.64 -7.50
C ASP A 90 5.00 -14.12 -6.05
N MET A 91 4.27 -14.77 -5.14
CA MET A 91 4.22 -14.42 -3.72
C MET A 91 5.60 -14.56 -3.05
N LEU A 92 6.27 -15.69 -3.23
CA LEU A 92 7.59 -15.92 -2.65
C LEU A 92 8.61 -14.91 -3.17
N LYS A 93 8.63 -14.65 -4.48
CA LYS A 93 9.53 -13.67 -5.11
C LYS A 93 9.36 -12.27 -4.54
N VAL A 94 8.11 -11.84 -4.35
CA VAL A 94 7.83 -10.53 -3.79
C VAL A 94 8.19 -10.47 -2.31
N ASN A 95 7.88 -11.50 -1.55
CA ASN A 95 8.25 -11.60 -0.14
C ASN A 95 9.76 -11.44 0.08
N LEU A 96 10.56 -12.18 -0.70
CA LEU A 96 12.03 -12.06 -0.64
C LEU A 96 12.49 -10.64 -0.99
N LYS A 97 11.86 -10.04 -2.00
CA LYS A 97 12.19 -8.67 -2.43
C LYS A 97 11.86 -7.64 -1.35
N LEU A 98 10.68 -7.73 -0.74
CA LEU A 98 10.28 -6.84 0.35
C LEU A 98 11.16 -7.02 1.59
N LYS A 99 11.47 -8.26 1.94
CA LYS A 99 12.39 -8.57 3.06
C LYS A 99 13.78 -7.96 2.85
N LYS A 100 14.28 -7.98 1.61
CA LYS A 100 15.56 -7.35 1.25
C LYS A 100 15.46 -5.82 1.18
N TRP A 101 14.36 -5.30 0.60
CA TRP A 101 14.18 -3.85 0.40
C TRP A 101 13.87 -3.11 1.70
N ARG A 102 13.18 -3.75 2.65
CA ARG A 102 12.82 -3.22 3.98
C ARG A 102 12.16 -1.84 3.89
N PRO A 103 10.89 -1.76 3.49
CA PRO A 103 10.17 -0.49 3.45
C PRO A 103 10.05 0.11 4.84
N ASP A 104 10.21 1.43 4.94
CA ASP A 104 10.06 2.14 6.21
C ASP A 104 8.58 2.32 6.53
N VAL A 105 7.80 2.75 5.54
CA VAL A 105 6.36 3.01 5.68
C VAL A 105 5.60 2.31 4.57
N GLY A 106 4.45 1.77 4.90
CA GLY A 106 3.52 1.15 3.96
C GLY A 106 2.12 1.72 4.05
N PHE A 107 1.48 1.86 2.89
CA PHE A 107 0.11 2.32 2.77
C PHE A 107 -0.75 1.34 1.99
N ASN A 108 -1.95 1.13 2.49
CA ASN A 108 -3.05 0.54 1.77
C ASN A 108 -4.27 1.45 1.92
N PRO A 109 -4.50 2.37 0.97
CA PRO A 109 -5.47 3.44 1.14
C PRO A 109 -6.92 2.96 1.23
N TRP A 110 -7.25 1.81 0.67
CA TRP A 110 -8.66 1.44 0.50
C TRP A 110 -9.07 0.07 1.02
N SER A 111 -8.20 -0.85 1.27
CA SER A 111 -8.62 -2.24 1.49
C SER A 111 -8.34 -2.75 2.90
N ASN A 112 -9.36 -3.29 3.55
CA ASN A 112 -9.23 -4.15 4.72
C ASN A 112 -8.97 -5.61 4.34
N GLY A 113 -8.72 -5.88 3.05
CA GLY A 113 -8.43 -7.22 2.55
C GLY A 113 -7.12 -7.76 3.09
N LEU A 114 -7.12 -9.04 3.48
CA LEU A 114 -5.93 -9.74 3.96
C LEU A 114 -4.74 -9.64 2.99
N ASP A 115 -5.03 -9.61 1.69
CA ASP A 115 -4.03 -9.51 0.63
C ASP A 115 -3.25 -8.20 0.67
N SER A 116 -3.98 -7.10 0.89
CA SER A 116 -3.40 -5.76 0.94
C SER A 116 -2.60 -5.57 2.22
N CYS A 117 -3.15 -5.98 3.36
CA CYS A 117 -2.49 -5.88 4.66
C CYS A 117 -1.27 -6.80 4.75
N TYR A 118 -1.29 -7.97 4.10
CA TYR A 118 -0.20 -8.92 4.15
C TYR A 118 1.16 -8.32 3.77
N PHE A 119 1.22 -7.56 2.68
CA PHE A 119 2.48 -6.96 2.23
C PHE A 119 2.95 -5.84 3.13
N LEU A 120 2.04 -5.18 3.83
CA LEU A 120 2.37 -4.13 4.79
C LEU A 120 3.11 -4.67 6.03
N THR A 121 2.98 -5.96 6.33
CA THR A 121 3.72 -6.60 7.45
C THR A 121 5.25 -6.55 7.28
N TYR A 122 5.75 -6.24 6.07
CA TYR A 122 7.17 -6.03 5.81
C TYR A 122 7.67 -4.62 6.12
N CYS A 123 6.74 -3.69 6.38
CA CYS A 123 7.06 -2.31 6.70
C CYS A 123 7.32 -2.13 8.20
N LYS A 124 8.16 -1.15 8.56
CA LYS A 124 8.39 -0.80 9.96
C LYS A 124 7.15 -0.19 10.60
N LYS A 125 6.47 0.70 9.84
CA LYS A 125 5.17 1.29 10.20
C LYS A 125 4.26 1.23 8.97
N TYR A 126 2.96 1.14 9.18
CA TYR A 126 2.01 1.09 8.07
C TYR A 126 0.65 1.66 8.46
N LEU A 127 -0.08 2.09 7.44
CA LEU A 127 -1.46 2.49 7.50
C LEU A 127 -2.30 1.53 6.66
N CYS A 128 -3.27 0.90 7.31
CA CYS A 128 -4.22 0.00 6.66
C CYS A 128 -5.64 0.50 6.93
N TYR A 129 -6.53 0.31 5.96
CA TYR A 129 -7.94 0.71 6.08
C TYR A 129 -8.68 0.12 7.29
N LYS A 130 -8.17 -0.94 7.88
CA LYS A 130 -8.71 -1.56 9.09
C LYS A 130 -8.81 -0.58 10.27
N ASP A 131 -7.97 0.47 10.24
CA ASP A 131 -7.85 1.47 11.29
C ASP A 131 -8.89 2.61 11.17
N PHE A 132 -9.75 2.57 10.15
CA PHE A 132 -10.80 3.56 9.95
C PHE A 132 -12.17 2.97 10.21
N ASP A 133 -12.90 3.52 11.17
CA ASP A 133 -14.35 3.38 11.22
C ASP A 133 -14.94 3.90 9.90
N ARG A 134 -15.71 3.08 9.22
CA ARG A 134 -16.20 3.35 7.87
C ARG A 134 -16.99 4.66 7.79
N PRO A 135 -16.39 5.78 7.40
CA PRO A 135 -17.16 6.87 6.86
C PRO A 135 -17.66 6.48 5.46
N ASP A 136 -18.70 7.16 4.99
CA ASP A 136 -19.21 7.01 3.64
C ASP A 136 -18.07 7.04 2.61
N VAL A 137 -18.23 6.30 1.52
CA VAL A 137 -17.25 6.17 0.42
C VAL A 137 -16.73 7.53 -0.07
N ILE A 138 -17.58 8.54 -0.06
CA ILE A 138 -17.24 9.92 -0.44
C ILE A 138 -16.22 10.56 0.52
N ASN A 139 -16.28 10.21 1.79
CA ASN A 139 -15.37 10.75 2.81
C ASN A 139 -14.03 10.02 2.87
N HIS A 140 -13.92 8.82 2.31
CA HIS A 140 -12.69 8.04 2.36
C HIS A 140 -11.51 8.77 1.72
N TYR A 141 -11.69 9.31 0.52
CA TYR A 141 -10.67 10.09 -0.17
C TYR A 141 -10.18 11.26 0.70
N GLN A 142 -11.10 11.99 1.31
CA GLN A 142 -10.78 13.12 2.19
C GLN A 142 -10.09 12.67 3.48
N VAL A 143 -10.51 11.54 4.06
CA VAL A 143 -9.89 10.98 5.27
C VAL A 143 -8.45 10.58 4.98
N VAL A 144 -8.19 9.86 3.88
CA VAL A 144 -6.83 9.48 3.50
C VAL A 144 -5.97 10.70 3.21
N ARG A 145 -6.51 11.73 2.52
CA ARG A 145 -5.79 13.00 2.28
C ARG A 145 -5.40 13.68 3.58
N ARG A 146 -6.34 13.81 4.54
CA ARG A 146 -6.05 14.40 5.86
C ARG A 146 -4.99 13.60 6.60
N TYR A 147 -5.08 12.28 6.57
CA TYR A 147 -4.10 11.41 7.22
C TYR A 147 -2.70 11.54 6.62
N LEU A 148 -2.62 11.67 5.31
CA LEU A 148 -1.37 11.92 4.59
C LEU A 148 -0.96 13.41 4.62
N GLN A 149 -1.75 14.26 5.29
CA GLN A 149 -1.58 15.72 5.34
C GLN A 149 -1.42 16.35 3.95
N LEU A 150 -2.19 15.85 3.02
CA LEU A 150 -2.32 16.42 1.69
C LEU A 150 -3.29 17.61 1.75
N PRO A 151 -3.03 18.68 1.01
CA PRO A 151 -3.89 19.87 0.98
C PRO A 151 -5.29 19.59 0.46
#